data_9806a17c6ee57d39e333217c32618dfe
#
_entry.id   9806a17c6ee57d39e333217c32618dfe
#
_cell.length_a   1.000
_cell.length_b   1.000
_cell.length_c   1.000
_cell.angle_alpha   90.00
_cell.angle_beta   90.00
_cell.angle_gamma   90.00
#
_symmetry.space_group_name_H-M   'P 1'
#
loop_
_entity.id
_entity.type
_entity.pdbx_description
1 polymer ?
#
loop_
_entity_poly.entity_id
_entity_poly.type
_entity_poly.pdbx_seq_one_letter_code
_entity_poly.pdbx_strand_id
1 'polypeptide(L)'
;MSNTCKHFYNLLKVELEDLKDDIEILEQRAAKDLENRDLSNYVYQENLVVLENEKEAVTQALKDLSSFNPVGYENISVFEDALCAHFQCQFKEKEIFPAGYELIKRKMDKLKKLLKGTLL
;
A
#
# COMPACT_ATOMS: atom_id res chain seq x y z
N MET A 1 0.74 -24.73 2.31
CA MET A 1 -0.60 -24.45 2.06
C MET A 1 -1.05 -23.20 2.72
N SER A 2 -1.94 -23.26 3.68
CA SER A 2 -2.46 -22.06 4.34
C SER A 2 -1.38 -21.18 4.99
N ASN A 3 -0.25 -21.78 5.38
CA ASN A 3 0.86 -21.03 6.02
C ASN A 3 1.49 -19.99 5.11
N THR A 4 1.57 -20.27 3.82
CA THR A 4 2.20 -19.33 2.87
C THR A 4 1.31 -18.08 2.70
N CYS A 5 0.01 -18.28 2.58
CA CYS A 5 -0.93 -17.14 2.48
C CYS A 5 -0.94 -16.33 3.77
N LYS A 6 -0.90 -17.00 4.92
CA LYS A 6 -0.83 -16.34 6.22
C LYS A 6 0.46 -15.52 6.36
N HIS A 7 1.58 -16.07 5.88
CA HIS A 7 2.86 -15.37 5.86
C HIS A 7 2.77 -14.11 4.98
N PHE A 8 2.24 -14.27 3.78
CA PHE A 8 2.05 -13.16 2.85
C PHE A 8 1.16 -12.08 3.48
N TYR A 9 0.06 -12.49 4.10
CA TYR A 9 -0.86 -11.57 4.78
C TYR A 9 -0.15 -10.77 5.87
N ASN A 10 0.60 -11.45 6.73
CA ASN A 10 1.29 -10.80 7.84
C ASN A 10 2.37 -9.84 7.36
N LEU A 11 3.14 -10.26 6.34
CA LEU A 11 4.18 -9.41 5.76
C LEU A 11 3.59 -8.21 5.05
N LEU A 12 2.49 -8.40 4.34
CA LEU A 12 1.83 -7.29 3.64
C LEU A 12 1.32 -6.26 4.64
N LYS A 13 0.73 -6.72 5.73
CA LYS A 13 0.26 -5.83 6.78
C LYS A 13 1.39 -4.96 7.32
N VAL A 14 2.53 -5.58 7.65
CA VAL A 14 3.70 -4.86 8.16
C VAL A 14 4.24 -3.88 7.12
N GLU A 15 4.34 -4.31 5.86
CA GLU A 15 4.83 -3.45 4.78
C GLU A 15 3.92 -2.24 4.57
N LEU A 16 2.62 -2.43 4.65
CA LEU A 16 1.67 -1.33 4.48
C LEU A 16 1.72 -0.37 5.67
N GLU A 17 1.89 -0.89 6.88
CA GLU A 17 2.05 -0.04 8.07
C GLU A 17 3.33 0.78 7.99
N ASP A 18 4.44 0.17 7.57
CA ASP A 18 5.70 0.87 7.37
C ASP A 18 5.60 1.92 6.28
N LEU A 19 4.91 1.60 5.19
CA LEU A 19 4.70 2.53 4.09
C LEU A 19 3.90 3.75 4.55
N LYS A 20 2.89 3.54 5.38
CA LYS A 20 2.10 4.64 5.93
C LYS A 20 2.96 5.57 6.78
N ASP A 21 3.81 4.98 7.63
CA ASP A 21 4.73 5.75 8.46
C ASP A 21 5.71 6.55 7.59
N ASP A 22 6.24 5.94 6.54
CA ASP A 22 7.15 6.62 5.61
C ASP A 22 6.47 7.80 4.92
N ILE A 23 5.21 7.62 4.51
CA ILE A 23 4.45 8.71 3.88
C ILE A 23 4.26 9.86 4.85
N GLU A 24 3.94 9.57 6.11
CA GLU A 24 3.78 10.61 7.13
C GLU A 24 5.09 11.38 7.38
N ILE A 25 6.22 10.68 7.36
CA ILE A 25 7.52 11.34 7.46
C ILE A 25 7.76 12.26 6.26
N LEU A 26 7.41 11.82 5.06
CA LEU A 26 7.55 12.64 3.85
C LEU A 26 6.66 13.87 3.90
N GLU A 27 5.44 13.74 4.44
CA GLU A 27 4.54 14.88 4.62
C GLU A 27 5.13 15.90 5.58
N GLN A 28 5.70 15.44 6.68
CA GLN A 28 6.33 16.32 7.67
C GLN A 28 7.55 17.04 7.09
N ARG A 29 8.35 16.31 6.31
CA ARG A 29 9.52 16.89 5.65
C ARG A 29 9.11 17.95 4.63
N ALA A 30 8.08 17.68 3.85
CA ALA A 30 7.59 18.64 2.86
C ALA A 30 7.10 19.93 3.54
N ALA A 31 6.38 19.80 4.65
CA ALA A 31 5.89 20.94 5.42
C ALA A 31 7.05 21.77 5.96
N LYS A 32 8.09 21.11 6.44
CA LYS A 32 9.28 21.78 6.95
C LYS A 32 10.05 22.49 5.84
N ASP A 33 10.18 21.86 4.67
CA ASP A 33 10.83 22.44 3.52
C ASP A 33 10.10 23.69 3.03
N LEU A 34 8.77 23.67 3.07
CA LEU A 34 7.97 24.84 2.74
C LEU A 34 8.22 25.97 3.74
N GLU A 35 8.23 25.65 5.04
CA GLU A 35 8.50 26.62 6.09
C GLU A 35 9.88 27.25 5.93
N ASN A 36 10.86 26.45 5.56
CA ASN A 36 12.24 26.91 5.34
C ASN A 36 12.45 27.55 3.96
N ARG A 37 11.40 27.62 3.15
CA ARG A 37 11.42 28.16 1.78
C ARG A 37 12.31 27.37 0.82
N ASP A 38 12.56 26.11 1.12
CA ASP A 38 13.28 25.19 0.23
C ASP A 38 12.36 24.65 -0.86
N LEU A 39 11.04 24.74 -0.65
CA LEU A 39 10.02 24.40 -1.65
C LEU A 39 9.12 25.62 -1.87
N SER A 40 8.71 25.81 -3.13
CA SER A 40 7.68 26.80 -3.43
C SER A 40 6.33 26.27 -2.94
N ASN A 41 5.38 27.18 -2.71
CA ASN A 41 4.04 26.80 -2.31
C ASN A 41 3.36 25.90 -3.34
N TYR A 42 3.59 26.16 -4.63
CA TYR A 42 3.04 25.36 -5.72
C TYR A 42 3.56 23.92 -5.66
N VAL A 43 4.87 23.74 -5.54
CA VAL A 43 5.49 22.40 -5.47
C VAL A 43 5.02 21.66 -4.22
N TYR A 44 4.92 22.38 -3.10
CA TYR A 44 4.41 21.79 -1.86
C TYR A 44 3.00 21.22 -2.06
N GLN A 45 2.10 22.01 -2.66
CA GLN A 45 0.72 21.58 -2.88
C GLN A 45 0.63 20.36 -3.81
N GLU A 46 1.46 20.32 -4.85
CA GLU A 46 1.52 19.17 -5.74
C GLU A 46 1.99 17.91 -5.01
N ASN A 47 3.05 18.03 -4.22
CA ASN A 47 3.57 16.91 -3.45
C ASN A 47 2.55 16.42 -2.43
N LEU A 48 1.84 17.33 -1.79
CA LEU A 48 0.84 17.00 -0.79
C LEU A 48 -0.30 16.19 -1.38
N VAL A 49 -0.77 16.56 -2.58
CA VAL A 49 -1.84 15.82 -3.26
C VAL A 49 -1.42 14.37 -3.50
N VAL A 50 -0.20 14.17 -3.98
CA VAL A 50 0.33 12.82 -4.25
C VAL A 50 0.43 12.02 -2.96
N LEU A 51 1.03 12.60 -1.92
CA LEU A 51 1.23 11.92 -0.64
C LEU A 51 -0.10 11.59 0.04
N GLU A 52 -1.08 12.49 -0.02
CA GLU A 52 -2.40 12.25 0.54
C GLU A 52 -3.10 11.10 -0.17
N ASN A 53 -2.99 11.04 -1.50
CA ASN A 53 -3.57 9.94 -2.27
C ASN A 53 -2.93 8.60 -1.89
N GLU A 54 -1.61 8.56 -1.77
CA GLU A 54 -0.89 7.35 -1.37
C GLU A 54 -1.26 6.93 0.04
N LYS A 55 -1.35 7.89 0.95
CA LYS A 55 -1.72 7.62 2.34
C LYS A 55 -3.13 7.06 2.45
N GLU A 56 -4.05 7.62 1.68
CA GLU A 56 -5.43 7.16 1.64
C GLU A 56 -5.52 5.74 1.09
N ALA A 57 -4.75 5.44 0.04
CA ALA A 57 -4.70 4.10 -0.54
C ALA A 57 -4.19 3.08 0.48
N VAL A 58 -3.10 3.40 1.19
CA VAL A 58 -2.54 2.50 2.20
C VAL A 58 -3.50 2.31 3.36
N THR A 59 -4.12 3.38 3.82
CA THR A 59 -5.09 3.32 4.92
C THR A 59 -6.28 2.45 4.55
N GLN A 60 -6.80 2.63 3.33
CA GLN A 60 -7.92 1.83 2.84
C GLN A 60 -7.51 0.36 2.67
N ALA A 61 -6.31 0.12 2.14
CA ALA A 61 -5.81 -1.25 1.97
C ALA A 61 -5.68 -1.96 3.32
N LEU A 62 -5.16 -1.29 4.33
CA LEU A 62 -5.05 -1.86 5.68
C LEU A 62 -6.41 -2.21 6.26
N LYS A 63 -7.37 -1.31 6.07
CA LYS A 63 -8.73 -1.52 6.54
C LYS A 63 -9.36 -2.73 5.83
N ASP A 64 -9.23 -2.80 4.52
CA ASP A 64 -9.79 -3.89 3.73
C ASP A 64 -9.12 -5.21 4.04
N LEU A 65 -7.80 -5.19 4.24
CA LEU A 65 -7.02 -6.39 4.55
C LEU A 65 -7.54 -7.07 5.81
N SER A 66 -7.99 -6.29 6.79
CA SER A 66 -8.50 -6.84 8.04
C SER A 66 -9.76 -7.69 7.86
N SER A 67 -10.46 -7.53 6.74
CA SER A 67 -11.66 -8.30 6.44
C SER A 67 -11.38 -9.62 5.71
N PHE A 68 -10.12 -9.86 5.33
CA PHE A 68 -9.72 -11.08 4.62
C PHE A 68 -9.18 -12.12 5.58
N ASN A 69 -9.50 -13.38 5.30
CA ASN A 69 -8.96 -14.52 6.04
C ASN A 69 -8.00 -15.27 5.11
N PRO A 70 -6.69 -15.25 5.36
CA PRO A 70 -5.74 -15.91 4.46
C PRO A 70 -5.86 -17.43 4.41
N VAL A 71 -6.52 -18.03 5.41
CA VAL A 71 -6.64 -19.48 5.48
C VAL A 71 -7.54 -20.06 4.39
N GLY A 72 -8.46 -19.26 3.86
CA GLY A 72 -9.42 -19.73 2.85
C GLY A 72 -8.87 -19.82 1.44
N TYR A 73 -7.60 -19.50 1.21
CA TYR A 73 -7.04 -19.42 -0.14
C TYR A 73 -6.03 -20.54 -0.40
N GLU A 74 -6.09 -21.07 -1.62
CA GLU A 74 -5.29 -22.21 -2.05
C GLU A 74 -3.80 -21.88 -2.13
N ASN A 75 -3.49 -20.70 -2.67
CA ASN A 75 -2.10 -20.24 -2.80
C ASN A 75 -2.04 -18.72 -2.84
N ILE A 76 -0.81 -18.18 -2.81
CA ILE A 76 -0.57 -16.74 -2.80
C ILE A 76 -1.18 -16.04 -4.01
N SER A 77 -1.05 -16.64 -5.19
CA SER A 77 -1.55 -16.02 -6.43
C SER A 77 -3.07 -15.81 -6.37
N VAL A 78 -3.80 -16.81 -5.90
CA VAL A 78 -5.24 -16.72 -5.75
C VAL A 78 -5.61 -15.66 -4.70
N PHE A 79 -4.90 -15.65 -3.59
CA PHE A 79 -5.11 -14.67 -2.53
C PHE A 79 -4.81 -13.26 -3.01
N GLU A 80 -3.69 -13.08 -3.70
CA GLU A 80 -3.32 -11.77 -4.27
C GLU A 80 -4.37 -11.28 -5.26
N ASP A 81 -4.86 -12.15 -6.14
CA ASP A 81 -5.89 -11.78 -7.11
C ASP A 81 -7.17 -11.31 -6.42
N ALA A 82 -7.56 -12.00 -5.35
CA ALA A 82 -8.75 -11.61 -4.58
C ALA A 82 -8.55 -10.24 -3.91
N LEU A 83 -7.37 -10.00 -3.35
CA LEU A 83 -7.03 -8.71 -2.75
C LEU A 83 -7.02 -7.60 -3.79
N CYS A 84 -6.41 -7.85 -4.95
CA CYS A 84 -6.34 -6.86 -6.03
C CYS A 84 -7.73 -6.46 -6.51
N ALA A 85 -8.61 -7.44 -6.73
CA ALA A 85 -9.97 -7.16 -7.16
C ALA A 85 -10.71 -6.31 -6.13
N HIS A 86 -10.54 -6.64 -4.86
CA HIS A 86 -11.17 -5.88 -3.78
C HIS A 86 -10.63 -4.47 -3.70
N PHE A 87 -9.31 -4.31 -3.74
CA PHE A 87 -8.67 -2.98 -3.67
C PHE A 87 -9.08 -2.10 -4.85
N GLN A 88 -9.09 -2.66 -6.07
CA GLN A 88 -9.49 -1.90 -7.26
C GLN A 88 -10.91 -1.38 -7.12
N CYS A 89 -11.82 -2.23 -6.65
CA CYS A 89 -13.21 -1.85 -6.44
C CYS A 89 -13.33 -0.75 -5.39
N GLN A 90 -12.70 -0.94 -4.23
CA GLN A 90 -12.79 0.01 -3.12
C GLN A 90 -12.10 1.34 -3.45
N PHE A 91 -10.95 1.29 -4.10
CA PHE A 91 -10.21 2.51 -4.45
C PHE A 91 -10.98 3.35 -5.46
N LYS A 92 -11.63 2.70 -6.43
CA LYS A 92 -12.46 3.38 -7.40
C LYS A 92 -13.65 4.06 -6.72
N GLU A 93 -14.29 3.36 -5.81
CA GLU A 93 -15.44 3.87 -5.06
C GLU A 93 -15.06 5.05 -4.17
N LYS A 94 -13.87 5.02 -3.59
CA LYS A 94 -13.34 6.10 -2.73
C LYS A 94 -12.64 7.19 -3.52
N GLU A 95 -12.62 7.09 -4.84
CA GLU A 95 -11.99 8.06 -5.72
C GLU A 95 -10.48 8.23 -5.45
N ILE A 96 -9.83 7.14 -5.08
CA ILE A 96 -8.38 7.11 -4.92
C ILE A 96 -7.77 6.99 -6.32
N PHE A 97 -6.82 7.87 -6.63
CA PHE A 97 -6.20 7.88 -7.95
C PHE A 97 -5.40 6.60 -8.20
N PRO A 98 -5.31 6.15 -9.47
CA PRO A 98 -4.66 4.87 -9.81
C PRO A 98 -3.25 4.69 -9.26
N ALA A 99 -2.49 5.78 -9.09
CA ALA A 99 -1.14 5.71 -8.52
C ALA A 99 -1.14 5.05 -7.12
N GLY A 100 -2.20 5.24 -6.35
CA GLY A 100 -2.33 4.63 -5.03
C GLY A 100 -2.42 3.11 -5.13
N TYR A 101 -3.23 2.62 -6.06
CA TYR A 101 -3.36 1.19 -6.29
C TYR A 101 -2.03 0.60 -6.80
N GLU A 102 -1.38 1.29 -7.74
CA GLU A 102 -0.10 0.85 -8.29
C GLU A 102 0.96 0.69 -7.20
N LEU A 103 0.97 1.59 -6.24
CA LEU A 103 1.90 1.53 -5.10
C LEU A 103 1.65 0.25 -4.29
N ILE A 104 0.41 -0.04 -3.96
CA ILE A 104 0.03 -1.25 -3.21
C ILE A 104 0.37 -2.51 -4.00
N LYS A 105 0.03 -2.51 -5.28
CA LYS A 105 0.28 -3.65 -6.17
C LYS A 105 1.77 -3.99 -6.24
N ARG A 106 2.63 -2.98 -6.33
CA ARG A 106 4.08 -3.20 -6.36
C ARG A 106 4.57 -3.85 -5.07
N LYS A 107 4.03 -3.45 -3.92
CA LYS A 107 4.39 -4.06 -2.65
C LYS A 107 3.98 -5.53 -2.61
N MET A 108 2.78 -5.82 -3.09
CA MET A 108 2.27 -7.20 -3.13
C MET A 108 3.11 -8.07 -4.06
N ASP A 109 3.45 -7.55 -5.24
CA ASP A 109 4.28 -8.30 -6.20
C ASP A 109 5.67 -8.57 -5.64
N LYS A 110 6.25 -7.60 -4.94
CA LYS A 110 7.55 -7.74 -4.29
C LYS A 110 7.52 -8.86 -3.25
N LEU A 111 6.51 -8.87 -2.40
CA LEU A 111 6.37 -9.89 -1.36
C LEU A 111 6.13 -11.28 -1.96
N LYS A 112 5.32 -11.35 -2.99
CA LYS A 112 5.05 -12.59 -3.69
C LYS A 112 6.34 -13.17 -4.28
N LYS A 113 7.15 -12.33 -4.90
CA LYS A 113 8.45 -12.73 -5.44
C LYS A 113 9.38 -13.19 -4.33
N LEU A 114 9.41 -12.45 -3.23
CA LEU A 114 10.26 -12.78 -2.08
C LEU A 114 9.93 -14.16 -1.54
N LEU A 115 8.66 -14.45 -1.34
CA LEU A 115 8.22 -15.72 -0.79
C LEU A 115 8.45 -16.89 -1.75
N LYS A 116 8.34 -16.65 -3.05
CA LYS A 116 8.65 -17.66 -4.06
C LYS A 116 10.15 -17.76 -4.31
N GLY A 117 10.82 -16.61 -4.33
CA GLY A 117 12.25 -16.54 -4.63
C GLY A 117 13.13 -17.15 -3.56
N THR A 118 12.66 -17.18 -2.31
CA THR A 118 13.42 -17.81 -1.23
C THR A 118 13.56 -19.32 -1.43
N LEU A 119 12.81 -19.87 -2.35
CA LEU A 119 12.92 -21.29 -2.68
C LEU A 119 14.08 -21.58 -3.62
N LEU A 120 14.70 -20.55 -4.13
CA LEU A 120 15.88 -20.68 -4.98
C LEU A 120 17.14 -20.80 -4.10
#